data_fffaf7c8f84ae85b99233eca486ed4b5
#
_entry.id   fffaf7c8f84ae85b99233eca486ed4b5
#
_cell.length_a   1.000
_cell.length_b   1.000
_cell.length_c   1.000
_cell.angle_alpha   90.00
_cell.angle_beta   90.00
_cell.angle_gamma   90.00
#
_symmetry.space_group_name_H-M   'P 1'
#
loop_
_entity.id
_entity.type
_entity.pdbx_description
1 polymer ?
#
loop_
_entity_poly.entity_id
_entity_poly.type
_entity_poly.pdbx_seq_one_letter_code
_entity_poly.pdbx_strand_id
1 'polypeptide(L)'
;MNIGFKEDLTIEFKSDKNKLPDSDLVDAVVAFANTNGGDIYLGIEDDGEITGLHKSHQDITQLAAFIANKTVPPIAVRAEKSEDKQYLKISVPKSRSIVASSSGKIQRRRIKADGTPENVPMYPHEIASRLSDLSLLDYSSLCVPDAKYSDLDPVERERLRSIIRMNPQGEQN
;
A
#
# COMPACT_ATOMS: atom_id res chain seq x y z
N MET A 1 29.88 3.78 8.30
CA MET A 1 28.98 4.60 9.14
C MET A 1 27.65 3.88 9.20
N ASN A 2 27.07 3.71 10.37
CA ASN A 2 25.85 2.92 10.54
C ASN A 2 24.68 3.83 10.92
N ILE A 3 23.49 3.55 10.35
CA ILE A 3 22.28 4.28 10.68
C ILE A 3 21.71 3.75 12.00
N GLY A 4 21.29 4.63 12.91
CA GLY A 4 20.98 4.27 14.30
C GLY A 4 19.61 3.59 14.53
N PHE A 5 18.93 3.10 13.49
CA PHE A 5 17.62 2.45 13.58
C PHE A 5 17.58 1.19 12.70
N LYS A 6 16.52 0.37 12.84
CA LYS A 6 16.34 -0.91 12.15
C LYS A 6 15.14 -0.88 11.23
N GLU A 7 15.08 -1.86 10.33
CA GLU A 7 13.90 -2.11 9.51
C GLU A 7 12.67 -2.50 10.35
N ASP A 8 11.50 -2.04 9.92
CA ASP A 8 10.20 -2.38 10.47
C ASP A 8 9.10 -2.31 9.38
N LEU A 9 7.82 -2.27 9.77
CA LEU A 9 6.71 -2.14 8.81
C LEU A 9 6.75 -0.85 7.98
N THR A 10 7.42 0.19 8.49
CA THR A 10 7.46 1.54 7.91
C THR A 10 8.85 1.96 7.44
N ILE A 11 9.85 1.12 7.66
CA ILE A 11 11.24 1.36 7.30
C ILE A 11 11.80 0.15 6.57
N GLU A 12 12.46 0.38 5.42
CA GLU A 12 13.18 -0.64 4.66
C GLU A 12 14.51 -0.11 4.17
N PHE A 13 15.57 -0.93 4.28
CA PHE A 13 16.87 -0.68 3.72
C PHE A 13 17.03 -1.41 2.40
N LYS A 14 17.71 -0.78 1.45
CA LYS A 14 18.03 -1.40 0.15
C LYS A 14 19.44 -1.06 -0.23
N SER A 15 20.26 -2.09 -0.36
CA SER A 15 21.58 -1.97 -0.95
C SER A 15 21.47 -1.44 -2.38
N ASP A 16 22.34 -0.48 -2.72
CA ASP A 16 22.45 0.03 -4.10
C ASP A 16 23.90 -0.05 -4.61
N LYS A 17 24.75 -0.78 -3.90
CA LYS A 17 26.15 -1.02 -4.25
C LYS A 17 26.30 -1.62 -5.64
N ASN A 18 25.45 -2.58 -5.98
CA ASN A 18 25.34 -3.18 -7.31
C ASN A 18 23.95 -2.84 -7.85
N LYS A 19 23.74 -1.64 -8.32
CA LYS A 19 22.45 -1.13 -8.80
C LYS A 19 21.24 -1.99 -8.38
N LEU A 20 20.43 -1.54 -7.44
CA LEU A 20 19.19 -2.21 -7.08
C LEU A 20 18.33 -2.43 -8.35
N PRO A 21 17.81 -3.65 -8.59
CA PRO A 21 16.90 -3.88 -9.69
C PRO A 21 15.67 -2.95 -9.62
N ASP A 22 15.34 -2.34 -10.74
CA ASP A 22 14.19 -1.42 -10.83
C ASP A 22 12.88 -2.06 -10.38
N SER A 23 12.71 -3.39 -10.62
CA SER A 23 11.57 -4.17 -10.14
C SER A 23 11.47 -4.22 -8.63
N ASP A 24 12.59 -4.38 -7.95
CA ASP A 24 12.63 -4.57 -6.49
C ASP A 24 12.29 -3.25 -5.77
N LEU A 25 12.74 -2.12 -6.34
CA LEU A 25 12.36 -0.82 -5.85
C LEU A 25 10.86 -0.56 -6.03
N VAL A 26 10.31 -0.88 -7.21
CA VAL A 26 8.88 -0.71 -7.48
C VAL A 26 8.03 -1.63 -6.61
N ASP A 27 8.45 -2.89 -6.43
CA ASP A 27 7.77 -3.85 -5.58
C ASP A 27 7.72 -3.39 -4.12
N ALA A 28 8.82 -2.82 -3.60
CA ALA A 28 8.86 -2.20 -2.27
C ALA A 28 7.89 -1.02 -2.16
N VAL A 29 7.91 -0.10 -3.12
CA VAL A 29 6.98 1.06 -3.14
C VAL A 29 5.53 0.60 -3.14
N VAL A 30 5.18 -0.40 -3.97
CA VAL A 30 3.82 -0.98 -4.02
C VAL A 30 3.44 -1.56 -2.65
N ALA A 31 4.34 -2.32 -2.02
CA ALA A 31 4.09 -2.93 -0.71
C ALA A 31 3.85 -1.87 0.38
N PHE A 32 4.65 -0.80 0.41
CA PHE A 32 4.46 0.31 1.34
C PHE A 32 3.13 1.04 1.10
N ALA A 33 2.82 1.40 -0.15
CA ALA A 33 1.60 2.10 -0.51
C ALA A 33 0.33 1.32 -0.12
N ASN A 34 0.35 0.00 -0.28
CA ASN A 34 -0.77 -0.89 0.09
C ASN A 34 -0.85 -1.18 1.60
N THR A 35 0.15 -0.80 2.40
CA THR A 35 0.16 -1.06 3.85
C THR A 35 -0.07 0.25 4.61
N ASN A 36 0.97 0.83 5.15
CA ASN A 36 0.87 2.04 5.97
C ASN A 36 1.66 3.23 5.39
N GLY A 37 2.24 3.08 4.21
CA GLY A 37 3.29 3.97 3.74
C GLY A 37 4.57 3.74 4.53
N GLY A 38 5.54 4.61 4.39
CA GLY A 38 6.81 4.55 5.11
C GLY A 38 7.99 5.03 4.28
N ASP A 39 9.19 4.71 4.73
CA ASP A 39 10.44 5.22 4.17
C ASP A 39 11.34 4.07 3.69
N ILE A 40 11.79 4.17 2.45
CA ILE A 40 12.80 3.27 1.87
C ILE A 40 14.13 4.03 1.85
N TYR A 41 15.17 3.44 2.43
CA TYR A 41 16.50 3.99 2.46
C TYR A 41 17.38 3.24 1.46
N LEU A 42 17.68 3.87 0.34
CA LEU A 42 18.49 3.32 -0.75
C LEU A 42 19.96 3.67 -0.56
N GLY A 43 20.84 2.68 -0.64
CA GLY A 43 22.27 2.81 -0.38
C GLY A 43 22.67 2.42 1.04
N ILE A 44 21.82 1.67 1.73
CA ILE A 44 22.02 1.13 3.08
C ILE A 44 21.82 -0.38 3.05
N GLU A 45 22.71 -1.12 3.68
CA GLU A 45 22.62 -2.58 3.85
C GLU A 45 21.67 -2.95 4.99
N ASP A 46 21.23 -4.21 5.04
CA ASP A 46 20.28 -4.72 6.06
C ASP A 46 20.79 -4.57 7.51
N ASP A 47 22.10 -4.52 7.71
CA ASP A 47 22.73 -4.27 9.01
C ASP A 47 22.86 -2.77 9.36
N GLY A 48 22.39 -1.90 8.47
CA GLY A 48 22.43 -0.45 8.60
C GLY A 48 23.74 0.20 8.13
N GLU A 49 24.67 -0.55 7.50
CA GLU A 49 25.87 0.03 6.92
C GLU A 49 25.53 0.87 5.68
N ILE A 50 26.05 2.10 5.64
CA ILE A 50 25.89 2.99 4.47
C ILE A 50 26.94 2.63 3.45
N THR A 51 26.53 2.11 2.30
CA THR A 51 27.41 1.67 1.20
C THR A 51 27.33 2.56 -0.03
N GLY A 52 26.39 3.49 -0.05
CA GLY A 52 26.28 4.51 -1.07
C GLY A 52 25.32 4.20 -2.19
N LEU A 53 25.06 5.20 -3.03
CA LEU A 53 24.13 5.15 -4.17
C LEU A 53 24.84 4.80 -5.46
N HIS A 54 24.25 3.91 -6.24
CA HIS A 54 24.64 3.69 -7.61
C HIS A 54 24.35 4.96 -8.46
N LYS A 55 25.22 5.22 -9.45
CA LYS A 55 25.13 6.41 -10.32
C LYS A 55 23.78 6.58 -11.02
N SER A 56 23.09 5.47 -11.32
CA SER A 56 21.77 5.47 -11.97
C SER A 56 20.64 5.99 -11.07
N HIS A 57 20.82 6.01 -9.76
CA HIS A 57 19.81 6.44 -8.78
C HIS A 57 20.13 7.80 -8.14
N GLN A 58 21.12 8.51 -8.68
CA GLN A 58 21.50 9.82 -8.17
C GLN A 58 20.57 10.96 -8.58
N ASP A 59 19.81 10.80 -9.67
CA ASP A 59 18.82 11.80 -10.10
C ASP A 59 17.47 11.51 -9.45
N ILE A 60 17.17 12.30 -8.42
CA ILE A 60 15.95 12.18 -7.61
C ILE A 60 14.69 12.37 -8.47
N THR A 61 14.73 13.34 -9.38
CA THR A 61 13.57 13.69 -10.21
C THR A 61 13.25 12.55 -11.19
N GLN A 62 14.27 12.00 -11.83
CA GLN A 62 14.09 10.85 -12.72
C GLN A 62 13.61 9.62 -11.96
N LEU A 63 14.13 9.37 -10.75
CA LEU A 63 13.73 8.24 -9.93
C LEU A 63 12.27 8.36 -9.48
N ALA A 64 11.84 9.53 -9.01
CA ALA A 64 10.44 9.76 -8.61
C ALA A 64 9.48 9.62 -9.81
N ALA A 65 9.84 10.17 -10.97
CA ALA A 65 9.05 10.01 -12.20
C ALA A 65 9.00 8.54 -12.66
N PHE A 66 10.11 7.81 -12.56
CA PHE A 66 10.17 6.38 -12.86
C PHE A 66 9.21 5.59 -11.96
N ILE A 67 9.24 5.80 -10.64
CA ILE A 67 8.34 5.14 -9.68
C ILE A 67 6.88 5.42 -10.03
N ALA A 68 6.51 6.67 -10.27
CA ALA A 68 5.14 7.04 -10.63
C ALA A 68 4.68 6.36 -11.93
N ASN A 69 5.55 6.24 -12.93
CA ASN A 69 5.25 5.57 -14.20
C ASN A 69 5.18 4.03 -14.09
N LYS A 70 5.74 3.45 -13.04
CA LYS A 70 5.79 1.99 -12.80
C LYS A 70 4.79 1.51 -11.76
N THR A 71 3.94 2.40 -11.23
CA THR A 71 2.87 2.07 -10.29
C THR A 71 1.51 2.43 -10.87
N VAL A 72 0.48 1.63 -10.54
CA VAL A 72 -0.89 1.81 -11.03
C VAL A 72 -1.87 1.66 -9.84
N PRO A 73 -2.58 2.71 -9.44
CA PRO A 73 -2.43 4.09 -9.88
C PRO A 73 -1.04 4.67 -9.57
N PRO A 74 -0.62 5.74 -10.25
CA PRO A 74 0.68 6.36 -10.00
C PRO A 74 0.86 6.81 -8.57
N ILE A 75 1.98 6.46 -7.95
CA ILE A 75 2.34 6.88 -6.59
C ILE A 75 3.38 7.99 -6.66
N ALA A 76 3.02 9.15 -6.13
CA ALA A 76 3.94 10.26 -5.95
C ALA A 76 4.75 10.05 -4.67
N VAL A 77 6.02 9.70 -4.80
CA VAL A 77 6.95 9.58 -3.68
C VAL A 77 7.69 10.90 -3.46
N ARG A 78 8.12 11.15 -2.23
CA ARG A 78 9.07 12.20 -1.92
C ARG A 78 10.45 11.57 -1.72
N ALA A 79 11.43 12.01 -2.49
CA ALA A 79 12.78 11.50 -2.44
C ALA A 79 13.75 12.61 -2.00
N GLU A 80 14.60 12.31 -1.01
CA GLU A 80 15.55 13.27 -0.42
C GLU A 80 16.90 12.57 -0.22
N LYS A 81 17.99 13.25 -0.61
CA LYS A 81 19.34 12.77 -0.32
C LYS A 81 19.71 13.10 1.12
N SER A 82 20.51 12.21 1.74
CA SER A 82 21.20 12.53 3.00
C SER A 82 22.09 13.77 2.84
N GLU A 83 22.42 14.42 3.94
CA GLU A 83 23.28 15.64 3.93
C GLU A 83 24.62 15.38 3.24
N ASP A 84 25.22 14.23 3.48
CA ASP A 84 26.46 13.76 2.85
C ASP A 84 26.27 13.13 1.46
N LYS A 85 25.00 13.04 0.96
CA LYS A 85 24.60 12.47 -0.32
C LYS A 85 24.99 10.99 -0.51
N GLN A 86 25.21 10.26 0.56
CA GLN A 86 25.61 8.85 0.50
C GLN A 86 24.41 7.91 0.34
N TYR A 87 23.24 8.26 0.85
CA TYR A 87 22.02 7.48 0.66
C TYR A 87 20.83 8.37 0.29
N LEU A 88 19.76 7.74 -0.17
CA LEU A 88 18.51 8.38 -0.55
C LEU A 88 17.38 7.87 0.33
N LYS A 89 16.61 8.78 0.91
CA LYS A 89 15.36 8.48 1.59
C LYS A 89 14.20 8.68 0.61
N ILE A 90 13.40 7.65 0.41
CA ILE A 90 12.20 7.67 -0.44
C ILE A 90 10.99 7.48 0.47
N SER A 91 10.23 8.54 0.69
CA SER A 91 9.01 8.51 1.50
C SER A 91 7.82 8.15 0.62
N VAL A 92 7.17 7.02 0.93
CA VAL A 92 6.05 6.45 0.20
C VAL A 92 4.77 6.72 0.98
N PRO A 93 3.77 7.40 0.42
CA PRO A 93 2.50 7.63 1.11
C PRO A 93 1.65 6.34 1.15
N LYS A 94 0.83 6.19 2.19
CA LYS A 94 -0.24 5.19 2.20
C LYS A 94 -1.27 5.53 1.13
N SER A 95 -1.58 4.57 0.26
CA SER A 95 -2.57 4.77 -0.80
C SER A 95 -4.01 4.67 -0.28
N ARG A 96 -4.89 5.44 -0.92
CA ARG A 96 -6.35 5.34 -0.75
C ARG A 96 -7.01 4.36 -1.72
N SER A 97 -6.22 3.63 -2.48
CA SER A 97 -6.66 2.58 -3.40
C SER A 97 -5.66 1.44 -3.39
N ILE A 98 -6.02 0.30 -3.97
CA ILE A 98 -5.07 -0.77 -4.22
C ILE A 98 -4.10 -0.34 -5.31
N VAL A 99 -2.81 -0.54 -5.06
CA VAL A 99 -1.72 -0.21 -5.99
C VAL A 99 -1.10 -1.50 -6.51
N ALA A 100 -0.86 -1.54 -7.82
CA ALA A 100 -0.09 -2.58 -8.47
C ALA A 100 1.17 -2.00 -9.12
N SER A 101 2.19 -2.81 -9.33
CA SER A 101 3.24 -2.47 -10.29
C SER A 101 2.70 -2.51 -11.72
N SER A 102 3.39 -1.87 -12.67
CA SER A 102 3.02 -1.92 -14.09
C SER A 102 3.06 -3.33 -14.69
N SER A 103 3.67 -4.29 -13.99
CA SER A 103 3.64 -5.72 -14.33
C SER A 103 2.48 -6.49 -13.70
N GLY A 104 1.57 -5.80 -12.98
CA GLY A 104 0.40 -6.39 -12.34
C GLY A 104 0.63 -6.99 -10.96
N LYS A 105 1.82 -6.87 -10.37
CA LYS A 105 2.06 -7.36 -9.01
C LYS A 105 1.39 -6.45 -7.99
N ILE A 106 0.64 -7.04 -7.06
CA ILE A 106 0.05 -6.37 -5.91
C ILE A 106 0.69 -6.96 -4.66
N GLN A 107 1.38 -6.14 -3.89
CA GLN A 107 2.13 -6.57 -2.70
C GLN A 107 1.74 -5.73 -1.48
N ARG A 108 2.00 -6.29 -0.31
CA ARG A 108 1.90 -5.63 0.99
C ARG A 108 3.08 -5.99 1.88
N ARG A 109 3.31 -5.19 2.91
CA ARG A 109 4.27 -5.52 3.97
C ARG A 109 3.60 -6.32 5.07
N ARG A 110 4.35 -7.23 5.67
CA ARG A 110 3.99 -7.90 6.92
C ARG A 110 5.22 -8.13 7.79
N ILE A 111 5.00 -8.44 9.06
CA ILE A 111 6.04 -8.91 9.96
C ILE A 111 6.00 -10.43 9.97
N LYS A 112 7.16 -11.06 9.79
CA LYS A 112 7.34 -12.51 9.95
C LYS A 112 7.31 -12.91 11.43
N ALA A 113 7.23 -14.22 11.68
CA ALA A 113 7.24 -14.77 13.04
C ALA A 113 8.54 -14.46 13.84
N ASP A 114 9.64 -14.21 13.14
CA ASP A 114 10.93 -13.80 13.72
C ASP A 114 11.03 -12.30 14.00
N GLY A 115 9.96 -11.54 13.72
CA GLY A 115 9.90 -10.10 13.92
C GLY A 115 10.48 -9.26 12.77
N THR A 116 10.99 -9.89 11.71
CA THR A 116 11.53 -9.15 10.55
C THR A 116 10.44 -8.80 9.53
N PRO A 117 10.50 -7.62 8.88
CA PRO A 117 9.55 -7.25 7.85
C PRO A 117 9.83 -7.98 6.53
N GLU A 118 8.79 -8.20 5.74
CA GLU A 118 8.91 -8.69 4.36
C GLU A 118 7.81 -8.14 3.45
N ASN A 119 8.09 -8.11 2.16
CA ASN A 119 7.12 -7.80 1.12
C ASN A 119 6.53 -9.11 0.58
N VAL A 120 5.19 -9.22 0.57
CA VAL A 120 4.50 -10.43 0.13
C VAL A 120 3.37 -10.08 -0.85
N PRO A 121 3.00 -10.99 -1.76
CA PRO A 121 1.82 -10.81 -2.60
C PRO A 121 0.55 -10.63 -1.76
N MET A 122 -0.36 -9.77 -2.22
CA MET A 122 -1.73 -9.73 -1.69
C MET A 122 -2.57 -10.79 -2.39
N TYR A 123 -3.21 -11.64 -1.61
CA TYR A 123 -4.12 -12.65 -2.14
C TYR A 123 -5.53 -12.07 -2.39
N PRO A 124 -6.38 -12.71 -3.22
CA PRO A 124 -7.70 -12.18 -3.58
C PRO A 124 -8.58 -11.81 -2.39
N HIS A 125 -8.58 -12.61 -1.31
CA HIS A 125 -9.34 -12.30 -0.10
C HIS A 125 -8.81 -11.07 0.65
N GLU A 126 -7.48 -10.84 0.64
CA GLU A 126 -6.87 -9.65 1.25
C GLU A 126 -7.17 -8.40 0.43
N ILE A 127 -7.21 -8.53 -0.90
CA ILE A 127 -7.62 -7.44 -1.81
C ILE A 127 -9.07 -7.06 -1.53
N ALA A 128 -9.98 -8.06 -1.41
CA ALA A 128 -11.38 -7.83 -1.09
C ALA A 128 -11.55 -7.13 0.27
N SER A 129 -10.86 -7.60 1.32
CA SER A 129 -10.86 -6.95 2.64
C SER A 129 -10.35 -5.51 2.55
N ARG A 130 -9.26 -5.28 1.81
CA ARG A 130 -8.70 -3.94 1.66
C ARG A 130 -9.62 -2.98 0.91
N LEU A 131 -10.36 -3.46 -0.10
CA LEU A 131 -11.37 -2.66 -0.80
C LEU A 131 -12.52 -2.27 0.14
N SER A 132 -12.95 -3.18 1.00
CA SER A 132 -13.96 -2.90 2.03
C SER A 132 -13.44 -1.86 3.04
N ASP A 133 -12.22 -2.02 3.57
CA ASP A 133 -11.60 -1.06 4.50
C ASP A 133 -11.46 0.35 3.92
N LEU A 134 -11.25 0.42 2.60
CA LEU A 134 -11.17 1.68 1.86
C LEU A 134 -12.54 2.24 1.47
N SER A 135 -13.64 1.58 1.86
CA SER A 135 -15.01 1.90 1.44
C SER A 135 -15.20 1.95 -0.09
N LEU A 136 -14.38 1.21 -0.83
CA LEU A 136 -14.47 1.06 -2.27
C LEU A 136 -15.35 -0.14 -2.68
N LEU A 137 -15.70 -1.00 -1.72
CA LEU A 137 -16.59 -2.14 -1.88
C LEU A 137 -17.56 -2.16 -0.70
N ASP A 138 -18.83 -1.89 -1.00
CA ASP A 138 -19.92 -1.98 -0.04
C ASP A 138 -20.62 -3.34 -0.18
N TYR A 139 -20.27 -4.27 0.71
CA TYR A 139 -20.90 -5.59 0.75
C TYR A 139 -22.39 -5.52 1.14
N SER A 140 -22.83 -4.46 1.83
CA SER A 140 -24.23 -4.31 2.23
C SER A 140 -25.16 -4.01 1.03
N SER A 141 -24.58 -3.50 -0.06
CA SER A 141 -25.28 -3.24 -1.31
C SER A 141 -25.43 -4.47 -2.21
N LEU A 142 -24.71 -5.57 -1.91
CA LEU A 142 -24.75 -6.78 -2.71
C LEU A 142 -25.95 -7.63 -2.34
N CYS A 143 -26.70 -8.07 -3.35
CA CYS A 143 -27.77 -9.04 -3.15
C CYS A 143 -27.17 -10.38 -2.70
N VAL A 144 -27.74 -10.98 -1.66
CA VAL A 144 -27.40 -12.35 -1.27
C VAL A 144 -27.94 -13.31 -2.33
N PRO A 145 -27.08 -14.11 -2.99
CA PRO A 145 -27.54 -15.11 -3.96
C PRO A 145 -28.60 -16.02 -3.33
N ASP A 146 -29.65 -16.34 -4.08
CA ASP A 146 -30.73 -17.21 -3.66
C ASP A 146 -31.61 -16.73 -2.47
N ALA A 147 -31.38 -15.53 -1.94
CA ALA A 147 -32.23 -14.96 -0.92
C ALA A 147 -33.67 -14.76 -1.42
N LYS A 148 -34.62 -15.21 -0.64
CA LYS A 148 -36.07 -15.06 -0.94
C LYS A 148 -36.69 -14.10 0.06
N TYR A 149 -37.76 -13.46 -0.37
CA TYR A 149 -38.55 -12.58 0.48
C TYR A 149 -39.04 -13.26 1.77
N SER A 150 -39.29 -14.60 1.69
CA SER A 150 -39.67 -15.43 2.83
C SER A 150 -38.59 -15.59 3.90
N ASP A 151 -37.31 -15.35 3.55
CA ASP A 151 -36.19 -15.52 4.46
C ASP A 151 -36.05 -14.31 5.40
N LEU A 152 -36.73 -13.21 5.09
CA LEU A 152 -36.77 -12.02 5.91
C LEU A 152 -37.79 -12.16 7.04
N ASP A 153 -37.39 -11.81 8.25
CA ASP A 153 -38.27 -11.77 9.43
C ASP A 153 -39.50 -10.86 9.16
N PRO A 154 -40.73 -11.32 9.38
CA PRO A 154 -41.94 -10.54 9.13
C PRO A 154 -42.04 -9.27 9.98
N VAL A 155 -41.54 -9.31 11.22
CA VAL A 155 -41.58 -8.18 12.15
C VAL A 155 -40.60 -7.08 11.69
N GLU A 156 -39.38 -7.47 11.31
CA GLU A 156 -38.38 -6.53 10.80
C GLU A 156 -38.77 -5.95 9.45
N ARG A 157 -39.48 -6.71 8.59
CA ARG A 157 -40.03 -6.18 7.35
C ARG A 157 -41.05 -5.06 7.58
N GLU A 158 -41.93 -5.25 8.55
CA GLU A 158 -42.95 -4.23 8.87
C GLU A 158 -42.33 -3.01 9.54
N ARG A 159 -41.30 -3.23 10.40
CA ARG A 159 -40.50 -2.17 10.97
C ARG A 159 -39.80 -1.32 9.92
N LEU A 160 -39.15 -1.96 8.93
CA LEU A 160 -38.52 -1.27 7.81
C LEU A 160 -39.52 -0.45 6.98
N ARG A 161 -40.69 -1.02 6.69
CA ARG A 161 -41.78 -0.31 5.99
C ARG A 161 -42.26 0.91 6.78
N SER A 162 -42.36 0.82 8.08
CA SER A 162 -42.75 1.93 8.93
C SER A 162 -41.72 3.06 8.89
N ILE A 163 -40.42 2.72 8.92
CA ILE A 163 -39.33 3.70 8.81
C ILE A 163 -39.34 4.40 7.45
N ILE A 164 -39.50 3.65 6.36
CA ILE A 164 -39.55 4.22 5.00
C ILE A 164 -40.77 5.14 4.84
N ARG A 165 -41.92 4.79 5.41
CA ARG A 165 -43.11 5.64 5.39
C ARG A 165 -42.97 6.93 6.19
N MET A 166 -42.20 6.87 7.31
CA MET A 166 -41.90 8.06 8.14
C MET A 166 -40.89 8.99 7.49
N ASN A 167 -40.03 8.46 6.64
CA ASN A 167 -38.98 9.23 5.95
C ASN A 167 -38.98 8.93 4.43
N PRO A 168 -40.01 9.36 3.68
CA PRO A 168 -40.16 9.01 2.26
C PRO A 168 -39.17 9.71 1.33
N GLN A 169 -38.43 10.69 1.84
CA GLN A 169 -37.32 11.35 1.15
C GLN A 169 -36.07 11.08 1.99
N GLY A 170 -35.38 10.00 1.68
CA GLY A 170 -34.05 9.79 2.24
C GLY A 170 -33.19 11.00 1.89
N GLU A 171 -32.74 11.75 2.89
CA GLU A 171 -31.77 12.81 2.70
C GLU A 171 -30.55 12.20 2.01
N GLN A 172 -30.33 12.58 0.76
CA GLN A 172 -29.09 12.38 0.05
C GLN A 172 -28.06 13.30 0.72
N ASN A 173 -27.28 12.75 1.66
CA ASN A 173 -26.04 13.32 2.13
C ASN A 173 -24.86 12.53 1.57
#